data_8b45d39df04299e5210e3e2d980d7c7c
#
_entry.id   8b45d39df04299e5210e3e2d980d7c7c
#
_cell.length_a   1.000
_cell.length_b   1.000
_cell.length_c   1.000
_cell.angle_alpha   90.00
_cell.angle_beta   90.00
_cell.angle_gamma   90.00
#
_symmetry.space_group_name_H-M   'P 1'
#
loop_
_entity.id
_entity.type
_entity.pdbx_description
1 polymer ?
#
loop_
_entity_poly.entity_id
_entity_poly.type
_entity_poly.pdbx_seq_one_letter_code
_entity_poly.pdbx_strand_id
1 'polypeptide(L)'
;MVLQVVFSRIVHNSLSVLVLAASALLAIPSIAQQAQLQKLTWGNPDQPWGARRPVTDADRKAITLYRSTDIQTVYATNFDDPQKLSAEWLFQSDDYLQSCRRPENVVATPGGLQLRTRIATDCKAKWSTGYIISKQHYGFGFYEATIKTADIDGLNNAFWLVTEDHFEIDAAELHFPNISRMTLHNNNKIDGAFPPAVGFDSRFSHYFYSAFHDIGVLWTPTNIVYEVDGEPVAAIRTNNSIHGKTDIRFSTALMDYAGKIPDHPEGHHMYVKTLRVLPLQ
;
A
#
# COMPACT_ATOMS: atom_id res chain seq x y z
N MET A 1 18.48 53.32 -81.34
CA MET A 1 19.64 53.06 -80.42
C MET A 1 19.03 52.39 -79.24
N VAL A 2 18.98 51.06 -79.23
CA VAL A 2 18.27 50.22 -78.22
C VAL A 2 19.38 49.39 -77.56
N LEU A 3 19.49 49.53 -76.22
CA LEU A 3 20.41 48.81 -75.39
C LEU A 3 19.75 47.50 -74.93
N GLN A 4 20.34 46.37 -75.32
CA GLN A 4 19.94 45.05 -74.83
C GLN A 4 20.71 44.79 -73.54
N VAL A 5 19.99 44.50 -72.44
CA VAL A 5 20.49 44.01 -71.17
C VAL A 5 20.30 42.51 -71.10
N VAL A 6 21.42 41.77 -70.99
CA VAL A 6 21.46 40.33 -70.88
C VAL A 6 21.35 39.98 -69.35
N PHE A 7 20.30 39.24 -68.96
CA PHE A 7 20.20 38.68 -67.63
C PHE A 7 20.79 37.26 -67.54
N SER A 8 21.87 37.14 -66.80
CA SER A 8 22.48 35.86 -66.44
C SER A 8 21.65 35.20 -65.28
N ARG A 9 21.16 33.99 -65.52
CA ARG A 9 20.54 33.18 -64.50
C ARG A 9 21.59 32.43 -63.65
N ILE A 10 21.73 32.79 -62.37
CA ILE A 10 22.46 32.02 -61.37
C ILE A 10 21.56 30.98 -60.83
N VAL A 11 21.84 29.68 -61.04
CA VAL A 11 21.16 28.54 -60.43
C VAL A 11 21.78 28.31 -59.08
N HIS A 12 21.03 28.57 -58.02
CA HIS A 12 21.41 28.19 -56.65
C HIS A 12 20.91 26.77 -56.37
N ASN A 13 21.86 25.84 -56.26
CA ASN A 13 21.60 24.52 -55.71
C ASN A 13 21.50 24.63 -54.18
N SER A 14 20.27 24.60 -53.64
CA SER A 14 20.06 24.51 -52.21
C SER A 14 20.15 23.05 -51.79
N LEU A 15 21.23 22.67 -51.14
CA LEU A 15 21.36 21.40 -50.44
C LEU A 15 20.54 21.53 -49.14
N SER A 16 19.35 20.90 -49.09
CA SER A 16 18.59 20.78 -47.87
C SER A 16 19.18 19.67 -46.99
N VAL A 17 19.91 20.04 -45.96
CA VAL A 17 20.34 19.12 -44.91
C VAL A 17 19.17 18.85 -44.00
N LEU A 18 18.59 17.64 -44.10
CA LEU A 18 17.57 17.16 -43.19
C LEU A 18 18.25 16.79 -41.86
N VAL A 19 18.20 17.65 -40.86
CA VAL A 19 18.60 17.32 -39.48
C VAL A 19 17.45 16.54 -38.85
N LEU A 20 17.58 15.22 -38.81
CA LEU A 20 16.73 14.34 -37.99
C LEU A 20 17.11 14.57 -36.51
N ALA A 21 16.38 15.43 -35.84
CA ALA A 21 16.42 15.54 -34.39
C ALA A 21 15.73 14.29 -33.80
N ALA A 22 16.54 13.31 -33.43
CA ALA A 22 16.06 12.20 -32.58
C ALA A 22 15.73 12.77 -31.20
N SER A 23 14.47 13.13 -31.00
CA SER A 23 13.94 13.47 -29.68
C SER A 23 13.94 12.18 -28.84
N ALA A 24 14.99 11.96 -28.05
CA ALA A 24 14.97 11.00 -26.99
C ALA A 24 13.90 11.49 -25.97
N LEU A 25 12.71 10.92 -26.03
CA LEU A 25 11.71 11.03 -24.98
C LEU A 25 12.32 10.38 -23.74
N LEU A 26 12.99 11.20 -22.92
CA LEU A 26 13.30 10.82 -21.55
C LEU A 26 11.95 10.59 -20.86
N ALA A 27 11.64 9.33 -20.58
CA ALA A 27 10.47 8.98 -19.79
C ALA A 27 10.60 9.71 -18.44
N ILE A 28 9.77 10.72 -18.22
CA ILE A 28 9.66 11.38 -16.92
C ILE A 28 9.13 10.31 -15.98
N PRO A 29 9.85 9.96 -14.89
CA PRO A 29 9.34 8.99 -13.92
C PRO A 29 8.00 9.47 -13.38
N SER A 30 7.08 8.53 -13.13
CA SER A 30 5.78 8.85 -12.57
C SER A 30 5.91 9.58 -11.22
N ILE A 31 4.92 10.38 -10.85
CA ILE A 31 4.94 11.18 -9.62
C ILE A 31 5.20 10.32 -8.38
N ALA A 32 4.69 9.10 -8.32
CA ALA A 32 4.91 8.22 -7.18
C ALA A 32 6.25 7.47 -7.24
N GLN A 33 6.81 7.22 -8.42
CA GLN A 33 8.20 6.75 -8.53
C GLN A 33 9.19 7.84 -8.05
N GLN A 34 8.83 9.12 -8.21
CA GLN A 34 9.54 10.25 -7.58
C GLN A 34 9.27 10.34 -6.08
N ALA A 35 8.12 9.82 -5.60
CA ALA A 35 7.77 9.85 -4.19
C ALA A 35 8.53 8.80 -3.37
N GLN A 36 8.89 7.65 -3.95
CA GLN A 36 9.68 6.63 -3.25
C GLN A 36 11.17 7.04 -3.26
N LEU A 37 11.65 7.56 -2.11
CA LEU A 37 13.04 8.04 -1.98
C LEU A 37 14.04 6.91 -1.86
N GLN A 38 13.70 5.84 -1.16
CA GLN A 38 14.64 4.77 -0.85
C GLN A 38 13.91 3.46 -0.58
N LYS A 39 14.37 2.40 -1.21
CA LYS A 39 14.02 1.02 -0.88
C LYS A 39 15.02 0.50 0.14
N LEU A 40 14.53 0.11 1.31
CA LEU A 40 15.32 -0.42 2.40
C LEU A 40 15.31 -1.95 2.34
N THR A 41 16.34 -2.58 2.91
CA THR A 41 16.39 -4.04 3.00
C THR A 41 15.68 -4.48 4.28
N TRP A 42 14.66 -5.32 4.15
CA TRP A 42 13.98 -5.97 5.26
C TRP A 42 13.47 -7.36 4.86
N GLY A 43 13.43 -8.31 5.78
CA GLY A 43 13.01 -9.68 5.54
C GLY A 43 13.92 -10.44 4.55
N ASN A 44 13.56 -11.68 4.25
CA ASN A 44 14.28 -12.48 3.27
C ASN A 44 13.92 -12.06 1.84
N PRO A 45 14.86 -12.14 0.89
CA PRO A 45 14.55 -11.87 -0.52
C PRO A 45 13.77 -13.00 -1.19
N ASP A 46 13.93 -14.23 -0.68
CA ASP A 46 13.44 -15.44 -1.33
C ASP A 46 13.07 -16.53 -0.31
N GLN A 47 11.94 -17.18 -0.56
CA GLN A 47 11.42 -18.34 0.15
C GLN A 47 10.76 -19.28 -0.87
N PRO A 48 10.60 -20.59 -0.60
CA PRO A 48 9.92 -21.50 -1.51
C PRO A 48 8.50 -21.05 -1.91
N TRP A 49 7.81 -20.36 -1.02
CA TRP A 49 6.44 -19.89 -1.18
C TRP A 49 6.33 -18.42 -1.63
N GLY A 50 7.44 -17.69 -1.74
CA GLY A 50 7.42 -16.30 -2.19
C GLY A 50 8.81 -15.72 -2.41
N ALA A 51 8.99 -14.95 -3.49
CA ALA A 51 10.25 -14.30 -3.81
C ALA A 51 10.05 -12.86 -4.25
N ARG A 52 10.91 -11.94 -3.80
CA ARG A 52 10.95 -10.57 -4.31
C ARG A 52 11.21 -10.58 -5.81
N ARG A 53 10.50 -9.71 -6.51
CA ARG A 53 10.78 -9.43 -7.92
C ARG A 53 10.71 -7.94 -8.22
N PRO A 54 11.32 -7.48 -9.31
CA PRO A 54 11.11 -6.12 -9.78
C PRO A 54 9.66 -5.85 -10.12
N VAL A 55 9.21 -4.61 -9.92
CA VAL A 55 7.98 -4.08 -10.48
C VAL A 55 8.15 -3.94 -11.99
N THR A 56 7.15 -4.39 -12.75
CA THR A 56 7.16 -4.40 -14.22
C THR A 56 6.15 -3.41 -14.80
N ASP A 57 6.23 -3.15 -16.10
CA ASP A 57 5.21 -2.34 -16.80
C ASP A 57 3.85 -3.05 -16.85
N ALA A 58 3.82 -4.38 -16.78
CA ALA A 58 2.57 -5.14 -16.64
C ALA A 58 1.89 -4.86 -15.29
N ASP A 59 2.67 -4.75 -14.20
CA ASP A 59 2.14 -4.38 -12.88
C ASP A 59 1.55 -2.96 -12.90
N ARG A 60 2.24 -1.99 -13.53
CA ARG A 60 1.75 -0.62 -13.67
C ARG A 60 0.45 -0.56 -14.45
N LYS A 61 0.36 -1.27 -15.57
CA LYS A 61 -0.85 -1.37 -16.37
C LYS A 61 -1.99 -2.01 -15.58
N ALA A 62 -1.72 -3.07 -14.82
CA ALA A 62 -2.73 -3.73 -13.99
C ALA A 62 -3.27 -2.78 -12.91
N ILE A 63 -2.41 -2.11 -12.14
CA ILE A 63 -2.85 -1.14 -11.13
C ILE A 63 -3.65 0.00 -11.77
N THR A 64 -3.17 0.56 -12.89
CA THR A 64 -3.89 1.60 -13.65
C THR A 64 -5.27 1.12 -14.07
N LEU A 65 -5.40 -0.13 -14.55
CA LEU A 65 -6.68 -0.72 -14.94
C LEU A 65 -7.64 -0.76 -13.74
N TYR A 66 -7.22 -1.28 -12.59
CA TYR A 66 -8.06 -1.36 -11.39
C TYR A 66 -8.48 0.02 -10.85
N ARG A 67 -7.70 1.05 -11.09
CA ARG A 67 -8.01 2.42 -10.63
C ARG A 67 -8.85 3.24 -11.61
N SER A 68 -8.82 2.93 -12.90
CA SER A 68 -9.41 3.75 -13.97
C SER A 68 -10.77 3.26 -14.50
N THR A 69 -11.23 2.08 -14.12
CA THR A 69 -12.37 1.43 -14.78
C THR A 69 -13.56 1.25 -13.86
N ASP A 70 -14.74 1.12 -14.49
CA ASP A 70 -16.02 0.74 -13.88
C ASP A 70 -16.05 -0.76 -13.48
N ILE A 71 -14.92 -1.30 -12.99
CA ILE A 71 -14.91 -2.68 -12.44
C ILE A 71 -15.86 -2.69 -11.26
N GLN A 72 -16.84 -3.58 -11.31
CA GLN A 72 -17.80 -3.73 -10.23
C GLN A 72 -17.07 -4.19 -8.96
N THR A 73 -17.15 -3.39 -7.91
CA THR A 73 -16.62 -3.75 -6.60
C THR A 73 -17.40 -4.92 -6.01
N VAL A 74 -16.71 -5.87 -5.38
CA VAL A 74 -17.33 -6.92 -4.56
C VAL A 74 -17.61 -6.44 -3.15
N TYR A 75 -16.89 -5.41 -2.71
CA TYR A 75 -17.13 -4.72 -1.45
C TYR A 75 -16.62 -3.28 -1.51
N ALA A 76 -17.37 -2.37 -0.88
CA ALA A 76 -16.93 -0.99 -0.65
C ALA A 76 -17.56 -0.43 0.64
N THR A 77 -16.79 0.39 1.35
CA THR A 77 -17.26 1.11 2.54
C THR A 77 -16.49 2.41 2.74
N ASN A 78 -17.14 3.41 3.32
CA ASN A 78 -16.55 4.66 3.81
C ASN A 78 -16.48 4.71 5.35
N PHE A 79 -16.89 3.64 6.03
CA PHE A 79 -16.82 3.49 7.49
C PHE A 79 -17.54 4.57 8.31
N ASP A 80 -18.50 5.29 7.75
CA ASP A 80 -19.23 6.37 8.42
C ASP A 80 -20.48 5.90 9.18
N ASP A 81 -20.89 4.64 8.97
CA ASP A 81 -22.06 4.02 9.62
C ASP A 81 -21.62 3.05 10.72
N PRO A 82 -21.85 3.38 12.03
CA PRO A 82 -21.49 2.50 13.14
C PRO A 82 -22.25 1.17 13.14
N GLN A 83 -23.50 1.14 12.63
CA GLN A 83 -24.29 -0.09 12.58
C GLN A 83 -23.74 -1.03 11.52
N LYS A 84 -23.45 -0.51 10.33
CA LYS A 84 -22.80 -1.27 9.26
C LYS A 84 -21.43 -1.78 9.72
N LEU A 85 -20.62 -0.93 10.37
CA LEU A 85 -19.33 -1.32 10.89
C LEU A 85 -19.45 -2.51 11.86
N SER A 86 -20.35 -2.46 12.83
CA SER A 86 -20.55 -3.56 13.79
C SER A 86 -21.16 -4.81 13.15
N ALA A 87 -21.98 -4.65 12.11
CA ALA A 87 -22.57 -5.78 11.37
C ALA A 87 -21.55 -6.55 10.54
N GLU A 88 -20.60 -5.85 9.90
CA GLU A 88 -19.68 -6.40 8.91
C GLU A 88 -18.28 -6.72 9.45
N TRP A 89 -17.93 -6.19 10.63
CA TRP A 89 -16.59 -6.30 11.19
C TRP A 89 -16.59 -6.89 12.60
N LEU A 90 -15.54 -7.62 12.93
CA LEU A 90 -15.22 -8.08 14.28
C LEU A 90 -14.26 -7.07 14.92
N PHE A 91 -14.52 -6.72 16.16
CA PHE A 91 -13.68 -5.85 16.98
C PHE A 91 -12.85 -6.72 17.91
N GLN A 92 -11.53 -6.66 17.81
CA GLN A 92 -10.64 -7.51 18.59
C GLN A 92 -10.36 -6.94 19.98
N SER A 93 -10.23 -7.86 20.94
CA SER A 93 -9.83 -7.56 22.31
C SER A 93 -8.73 -8.54 22.72
N ASP A 94 -7.50 -8.06 22.79
CA ASP A 94 -6.34 -8.84 23.23
C ASP A 94 -5.23 -7.95 23.80
N ASP A 95 -4.24 -8.56 24.40
CA ASP A 95 -3.02 -7.90 24.83
C ASP A 95 -1.92 -8.18 23.79
N TYR A 96 -1.38 -7.15 23.15
CA TYR A 96 -0.46 -7.28 22.06
C TYR A 96 0.72 -6.31 22.15
N LEU A 97 1.92 -6.85 22.35
CA LEU A 97 3.17 -6.10 22.48
C LEU A 97 3.08 -5.00 23.57
N GLN A 98 3.34 -3.73 23.23
CA GLN A 98 3.31 -2.61 24.17
C GLN A 98 1.96 -1.91 24.28
N SER A 99 0.90 -2.48 23.69
CA SER A 99 -0.47 -1.97 23.81
C SER A 99 -1.48 -3.11 23.94
N CYS A 100 -2.71 -2.80 24.38
CA CYS A 100 -3.84 -3.71 24.31
C CYS A 100 -4.77 -3.27 23.21
N ARG A 101 -5.27 -4.21 22.41
CA ARG A 101 -6.29 -3.87 21.42
C ARG A 101 -7.67 -3.98 22.06
N ARG A 102 -8.49 -2.93 21.90
CA ARG A 102 -9.79 -2.83 22.56
C ARG A 102 -10.86 -2.31 21.58
N PRO A 103 -12.09 -2.87 21.62
CA PRO A 103 -13.22 -2.49 20.78
C PRO A 103 -13.57 -0.99 20.85
N GLU A 104 -13.49 -0.38 22.01
CA GLU A 104 -13.81 1.04 22.23
C GLU A 104 -12.84 2.01 21.55
N ASN A 105 -11.72 1.50 21.05
CA ASN A 105 -10.78 2.27 20.25
C ASN A 105 -11.08 2.24 18.74
N VAL A 106 -12.12 1.51 18.34
CA VAL A 106 -12.61 1.41 16.97
C VAL A 106 -13.86 2.26 16.82
N VAL A 107 -13.79 3.36 16.08
CA VAL A 107 -14.88 4.34 16.02
C VAL A 107 -15.21 4.73 14.59
N ALA A 108 -16.46 4.51 14.17
CA ALA A 108 -17.00 5.07 12.94
C ALA A 108 -17.27 6.57 13.13
N THR A 109 -16.87 7.38 12.16
CA THR A 109 -17.10 8.83 12.15
C THR A 109 -17.54 9.29 10.76
N PRO A 110 -18.11 10.49 10.60
CA PRO A 110 -18.40 11.04 9.27
C PRO A 110 -17.15 11.15 8.34
N GLY A 111 -15.95 11.13 8.92
CA GLY A 111 -14.69 11.16 8.17
C GLY A 111 -14.07 9.79 7.90
N GLY A 112 -14.76 8.69 8.27
CA GLY A 112 -14.29 7.32 8.17
C GLY A 112 -14.03 6.66 9.52
N LEU A 113 -13.34 5.51 9.49
CA LEU A 113 -12.91 4.77 10.66
C LEU A 113 -11.76 5.50 11.36
N GLN A 114 -11.82 5.54 12.69
CA GLN A 114 -10.70 5.90 13.56
C GLN A 114 -10.27 4.69 14.38
N LEU A 115 -8.98 4.36 14.34
CA LEU A 115 -8.34 3.47 15.31
C LEU A 115 -7.58 4.33 16.30
N ARG A 116 -8.10 4.42 17.52
CA ARG A 116 -7.68 5.38 18.54
C ARG A 116 -6.61 4.80 19.45
N THR A 117 -5.66 5.66 19.87
CA THR A 117 -4.73 5.34 20.96
C THR A 117 -5.20 6.04 22.23
N ARG A 118 -5.30 5.28 23.32
CA ARG A 118 -5.80 5.74 24.63
C ARG A 118 -4.96 5.18 25.78
N ILE A 119 -5.09 5.78 26.95
CA ILE A 119 -4.60 5.19 28.19
C ILE A 119 -5.42 3.92 28.46
N ALA A 120 -4.74 2.80 28.71
CA ALA A 120 -5.37 1.55 29.11
C ALA A 120 -5.65 1.53 30.60
N THR A 121 -6.79 0.95 30.99
CA THR A 121 -7.22 0.81 32.40
C THR A 121 -7.44 -0.64 32.82
N ASP A 122 -7.41 -1.56 31.85
CA ASP A 122 -7.89 -2.95 32.00
C ASP A 122 -6.88 -4.00 31.48
N CYS A 123 -5.63 -3.61 31.23
CA CYS A 123 -4.59 -4.54 30.79
C CYS A 123 -3.22 -4.19 31.37
N LYS A 124 -2.22 -5.04 31.11
CA LYS A 124 -0.86 -4.84 31.62
C LYS A 124 -0.11 -3.70 30.94
N ALA A 125 -0.45 -3.44 29.66
CA ALA A 125 0.13 -2.31 28.94
C ALA A 125 -0.45 -0.99 29.44
N LYS A 126 0.32 0.08 29.34
CA LYS A 126 -0.12 1.44 29.72
C LYS A 126 -1.10 2.01 28.68
N TRP A 127 -1.12 1.47 27.47
CA TRP A 127 -1.82 2.02 26.31
C TRP A 127 -2.74 1.01 25.65
N SER A 128 -3.83 1.50 25.09
CA SER A 128 -4.73 0.69 24.27
C SER A 128 -4.91 1.27 22.87
N THR A 129 -5.12 0.39 21.89
CA THR A 129 -5.23 0.68 20.46
C THR A 129 -6.43 -0.04 19.85
N GLY A 130 -6.68 0.14 18.54
CA GLY A 130 -7.82 -0.45 17.83
C GLY A 130 -7.41 -1.54 16.85
N TYR A 131 -8.31 -2.55 16.65
CA TYR A 131 -8.13 -3.60 15.67
C TYR A 131 -9.48 -4.15 15.21
N ILE A 132 -9.70 -4.23 13.88
CA ILE A 132 -10.88 -4.81 13.25
C ILE A 132 -10.52 -5.84 12.19
N ILE A 133 -11.41 -6.83 12.03
CA ILE A 133 -11.31 -7.90 11.04
C ILE A 133 -12.64 -7.98 10.29
N SER A 134 -12.62 -8.05 8.95
CA SER A 134 -13.84 -8.28 8.17
C SER A 134 -14.44 -9.65 8.46
N LYS A 135 -15.78 -9.72 8.64
CA LYS A 135 -16.49 -11.00 8.79
C LYS A 135 -16.58 -11.75 7.46
N GLN A 136 -16.64 -11.02 6.35
CA GLN A 136 -16.63 -11.59 5.02
C GLN A 136 -15.22 -11.80 4.53
N HIS A 137 -15.01 -12.91 3.82
CA HIS A 137 -13.75 -13.27 3.17
C HIS A 137 -13.86 -13.07 1.67
N TYR A 138 -12.75 -12.66 1.03
CA TYR A 138 -12.65 -12.33 -0.38
C TYR A 138 -11.52 -13.13 -1.03
N GLY A 139 -11.64 -13.39 -2.35
CA GLY A 139 -10.61 -14.10 -3.13
C GLY A 139 -9.54 -13.17 -3.71
N PHE A 140 -8.80 -13.70 -4.68
CA PHE A 140 -7.87 -12.90 -5.47
C PHE A 140 -8.54 -11.64 -6.03
N GLY A 141 -7.79 -10.55 -6.06
CA GLY A 141 -8.29 -9.26 -6.51
C GLY A 141 -7.42 -8.08 -6.07
N PHE A 142 -7.97 -6.90 -6.24
CA PHE A 142 -7.34 -5.65 -5.83
C PHE A 142 -8.03 -5.09 -4.59
N TYR A 143 -7.25 -4.88 -3.54
CA TYR A 143 -7.68 -4.35 -2.25
C TYR A 143 -7.03 -2.98 -2.08
N GLU A 144 -7.81 -1.94 -1.88
CA GLU A 144 -7.30 -0.57 -1.72
C GLU A 144 -8.05 0.15 -0.61
N ALA A 145 -7.30 0.79 0.26
CA ALA A 145 -7.81 1.63 1.32
C ALA A 145 -7.18 3.03 1.28
N THR A 146 -7.99 4.06 1.53
CA THR A 146 -7.50 5.43 1.68
C THR A 146 -7.22 5.71 3.15
N ILE A 147 -5.93 5.85 3.52
CA ILE A 147 -5.44 5.86 4.90
C ILE A 147 -4.69 7.15 5.21
N LYS A 148 -4.85 7.65 6.43
CA LYS A 148 -3.98 8.64 7.04
C LYS A 148 -3.50 8.09 8.38
N THR A 149 -2.17 8.06 8.60
CA THR A 149 -1.60 7.51 9.84
C THR A 149 -1.70 8.49 11.00
N ALA A 150 -1.47 7.98 12.20
CA ALA A 150 -1.13 8.81 13.34
C ALA A 150 0.19 9.56 13.09
N ASP A 151 0.31 10.73 13.68
CA ASP A 151 1.47 11.63 13.57
C ASP A 151 2.47 11.44 14.72
N ILE A 152 2.68 10.18 15.12
CA ILE A 152 3.62 9.82 16.21
C ILE A 152 4.52 8.65 15.81
N ASP A 153 5.71 8.65 16.38
CA ASP A 153 6.65 7.55 16.32
C ASP A 153 6.20 6.38 17.20
N GLY A 154 6.68 5.16 16.92
CA GLY A 154 6.39 3.96 17.70
C GLY A 154 4.99 3.40 17.58
N LEU A 155 4.10 3.99 16.76
CA LEU A 155 2.78 3.43 16.44
C LEU A 155 2.79 2.80 15.05
N ASN A 156 2.60 1.49 14.97
CA ASN A 156 2.35 0.80 13.72
C ASN A 156 0.89 1.03 13.28
N ASN A 157 0.69 1.44 12.04
CA ASN A 157 -0.61 1.65 11.41
C ASN A 157 -0.72 0.66 10.26
N ALA A 158 -1.49 -0.41 10.42
CA ALA A 158 -1.48 -1.56 9.52
C ALA A 158 -2.78 -1.75 8.75
N PHE A 159 -2.63 -2.04 7.46
CA PHE A 159 -3.63 -2.60 6.56
C PHE A 159 -3.10 -3.94 6.04
N TRP A 160 -3.78 -5.03 6.33
CA TRP A 160 -3.30 -6.37 6.08
C TRP A 160 -4.41 -7.38 5.84
N LEU A 161 -4.05 -8.52 5.28
CA LEU A 161 -4.92 -9.61 4.89
C LEU A 161 -4.41 -10.91 5.50
N VAL A 162 -5.30 -11.79 5.95
CA VAL A 162 -4.92 -13.15 6.36
C VAL A 162 -5.76 -14.16 5.62
N THR A 163 -5.09 -15.07 4.92
CA THR A 163 -5.73 -16.09 4.10
C THR A 163 -6.13 -17.32 4.92
N GLU A 164 -7.10 -18.08 4.44
CA GLU A 164 -7.58 -19.31 5.09
C GLU A 164 -6.48 -20.38 5.22
N ASP A 165 -5.48 -20.34 4.35
CA ASP A 165 -4.28 -21.20 4.40
C ASP A 165 -3.12 -20.58 5.17
N HIS A 166 -3.41 -19.58 6.02
CA HIS A 166 -2.50 -18.97 7.01
C HIS A 166 -1.32 -18.19 6.42
N PHE A 167 -1.46 -17.60 5.24
CA PHE A 167 -0.56 -16.55 4.81
C PHE A 167 -1.09 -15.19 5.26
N GLU A 168 -0.16 -14.28 5.56
CA GLU A 168 -0.44 -12.90 5.93
C GLU A 168 0.22 -11.98 4.90
N ILE A 169 -0.59 -11.10 4.31
CA ILE A 169 -0.17 -10.12 3.32
C ILE A 169 -0.33 -8.74 3.94
N ASP A 170 0.75 -8.14 4.41
CA ASP A 170 0.72 -6.77 4.89
C ASP A 170 0.77 -5.83 3.69
N ALA A 171 -0.41 -5.32 3.29
CA ALA A 171 -0.50 -4.31 2.25
C ALA A 171 0.36 -3.09 2.62
N ALA A 172 0.33 -2.68 3.88
CA ALA A 172 1.31 -1.79 4.49
C ALA A 172 1.27 -1.85 6.01
N GLU A 173 2.43 -1.80 6.63
CA GLU A 173 2.66 -1.31 7.99
C GLU A 173 3.30 0.08 7.85
N LEU A 174 2.53 1.12 8.16
CA LEU A 174 2.94 2.50 7.98
C LEU A 174 3.54 3.05 9.27
N HIS A 175 4.81 3.43 9.21
CA HIS A 175 5.57 3.97 10.34
C HIS A 175 5.89 5.45 10.13
N PHE A 176 5.81 6.21 11.20
CA PHE A 176 6.17 7.62 11.21
C PHE A 176 7.63 7.84 10.79
N PRO A 177 7.95 8.88 10.03
CA PRO A 177 6.98 9.78 9.40
C PRO A 177 6.54 9.30 8.00
N ASN A 178 7.28 8.39 7.34
CA ASN A 178 7.14 8.13 5.91
C ASN A 178 7.67 6.77 5.44
N ILE A 179 7.67 5.78 6.33
CA ILE A 179 8.07 4.42 5.97
C ILE A 179 6.82 3.56 5.76
N SER A 180 6.81 2.78 4.68
CA SER A 180 5.88 1.67 4.48
C SER A 180 6.65 0.36 4.44
N ARG A 181 6.32 -0.56 5.33
CA ARG A 181 6.74 -1.96 5.30
C ARG A 181 5.66 -2.77 4.62
N MET A 182 6.04 -3.57 3.65
CA MET A 182 5.16 -4.44 2.87
C MET A 182 5.70 -5.86 2.97
N THR A 183 4.87 -6.81 3.39
CA THR A 183 5.36 -8.13 3.79
C THR A 183 4.44 -9.25 3.33
N LEU A 184 5.04 -10.41 3.10
CA LEU A 184 4.35 -11.68 3.00
C LEU A 184 4.92 -12.63 4.06
N HIS A 185 4.08 -13.01 5.02
CA HIS A 185 4.38 -14.02 6.02
C HIS A 185 3.73 -15.34 5.65
N ASN A 186 4.41 -16.43 5.97
CA ASN A 186 3.82 -17.76 6.01
C ASN A 186 3.68 -18.14 7.49
N ASN A 187 2.46 -18.12 8.00
CA ASN A 187 2.15 -18.45 9.38
C ASN A 187 1.96 -19.96 9.61
N ASN A 188 2.31 -20.78 8.61
CA ASN A 188 2.45 -22.23 8.78
C ASN A 188 3.86 -22.56 9.31
N LYS A 189 3.94 -23.29 10.40
CA LYS A 189 5.22 -23.73 10.93
C LYS A 189 5.87 -24.76 9.99
N ILE A 190 7.14 -24.54 9.69
CA ILE A 190 8.00 -25.49 8.97
C ILE A 190 9.04 -25.96 9.98
N ASP A 191 9.13 -27.26 10.18
CA ASP A 191 10.04 -27.87 11.20
C ASP A 191 9.89 -27.26 12.62
N GLY A 192 8.63 -26.91 12.96
CA GLY A 192 8.30 -26.36 14.29
C GLY A 192 8.50 -24.87 14.47
N ALA A 193 9.08 -24.16 13.51
CA ALA A 193 9.30 -22.71 13.53
C ALA A 193 8.55 -21.97 12.42
N PHE A 194 8.22 -20.71 12.65
CA PHE A 194 7.71 -19.84 11.57
C PHE A 194 8.86 -19.47 10.64
N PRO A 195 8.68 -19.63 9.31
CA PRO A 195 9.69 -19.24 8.35
C PRO A 195 9.86 -17.71 8.31
N PRO A 196 11.06 -17.22 7.95
CA PRO A 196 11.28 -15.79 7.79
C PRO A 196 10.39 -15.19 6.70
N ALA A 197 9.87 -14.00 6.94
CA ALA A 197 9.02 -13.28 5.99
C ALA A 197 9.77 -12.80 4.75
N VAL A 198 9.06 -12.66 3.64
CA VAL A 198 9.52 -11.94 2.44
C VAL A 198 8.95 -10.53 2.48
N GLY A 199 9.80 -9.50 2.47
CA GLY A 199 9.28 -8.14 2.66
C GLY A 199 10.15 -7.04 2.08
N PHE A 200 9.63 -5.82 2.15
CA PHE A 200 10.28 -4.60 1.72
C PHE A 200 9.99 -3.48 2.72
N ASP A 201 10.97 -2.64 2.99
CA ASP A 201 10.73 -1.32 3.55
C ASP A 201 10.98 -0.27 2.46
N SER A 202 10.12 0.73 2.39
CA SER A 202 10.24 1.84 1.46
C SER A 202 10.06 3.15 2.21
N ARG A 203 10.95 4.10 1.95
CA ARG A 203 10.84 5.48 2.44
C ARG A 203 10.30 6.36 1.34
N PHE A 204 9.34 7.22 1.67
CA PHE A 204 8.68 8.12 0.73
C PHE A 204 9.08 9.58 0.95
N SER A 205 8.83 10.43 -0.04
CA SER A 205 9.08 11.88 0.05
C SER A 205 7.95 12.62 0.78
N HIS A 206 6.77 12.02 0.88
CA HIS A 206 5.62 12.55 1.60
C HIS A 206 5.47 11.87 2.98
N TYR A 207 4.65 12.46 3.84
CA TYR A 207 4.36 11.98 5.18
C TYR A 207 2.94 11.41 5.24
N PHE A 208 2.79 10.14 5.59
CA PHE A 208 1.50 9.45 5.66
C PHE A 208 0.52 10.04 6.70
N TYR A 209 1.02 10.84 7.64
CA TYR A 209 0.18 11.52 8.62
C TYR A 209 -0.34 12.88 8.14
N SER A 210 0.23 13.48 7.11
CA SER A 210 -0.12 14.84 6.65
C SER A 210 -1.35 14.89 5.75
N ALA A 211 -1.61 13.80 5.03
CA ALA A 211 -2.74 13.67 4.10
C ALA A 211 -3.24 12.22 4.07
N PHE A 212 -4.39 12.00 3.43
CA PHE A 212 -4.84 10.66 3.06
C PHE A 212 -4.07 10.17 1.84
N HIS A 213 -3.65 8.91 1.88
CA HIS A 213 -2.95 8.20 0.82
C HIS A 213 -3.70 6.92 0.47
N ASP A 214 -3.72 6.57 -0.80
CA ASP A 214 -4.25 5.29 -1.25
C ASP A 214 -3.18 4.22 -1.09
N ILE A 215 -3.51 3.17 -0.37
CA ILE A 215 -2.65 2.03 -0.08
C ILE A 215 -3.35 0.79 -0.58
N GLY A 216 -2.68 0.02 -1.43
CA GLY A 216 -3.33 -1.16 -2.01
C GLY A 216 -2.41 -2.34 -2.26
N VAL A 217 -3.07 -3.45 -2.53
CA VAL A 217 -2.42 -4.70 -2.91
C VAL A 217 -3.24 -5.42 -3.98
N LEU A 218 -2.59 -5.73 -5.10
CA LEU A 218 -3.12 -6.64 -6.11
C LEU A 218 -2.60 -8.04 -5.81
N TRP A 219 -3.50 -8.91 -5.35
CA TRP A 219 -3.21 -10.31 -5.07
C TRP A 219 -3.78 -11.19 -6.17
N THR A 220 -2.90 -11.94 -6.83
CA THR A 220 -3.19 -12.91 -7.89
C THR A 220 -2.66 -14.29 -7.50
N PRO A 221 -3.00 -15.37 -8.21
CA PRO A 221 -2.46 -16.70 -7.91
C PRO A 221 -0.92 -16.76 -7.88
N THR A 222 -0.26 -15.94 -8.69
CA THR A 222 1.20 -16.02 -8.88
C THR A 222 1.97 -14.80 -8.36
N ASN A 223 1.28 -13.70 -8.01
CA ASN A 223 1.94 -12.48 -7.62
C ASN A 223 1.15 -11.69 -6.59
N ILE A 224 1.88 -10.95 -5.77
CA ILE A 224 1.40 -9.84 -4.96
C ILE A 224 2.10 -8.58 -5.45
N VAL A 225 1.35 -7.52 -5.75
CA VAL A 225 1.88 -6.22 -6.15
C VAL A 225 1.36 -5.19 -5.17
N TYR A 226 2.26 -4.54 -4.46
CA TYR A 226 1.95 -3.48 -3.50
C TYR A 226 1.96 -2.12 -4.19
N GLU A 227 0.99 -1.28 -3.86
CA GLU A 227 0.89 0.06 -4.45
C GLU A 227 0.70 1.14 -3.38
N VAL A 228 1.15 2.34 -3.70
CA VAL A 228 0.92 3.57 -2.95
C VAL A 228 0.55 4.68 -3.94
N ASP A 229 -0.59 5.34 -3.71
CA ASP A 229 -1.11 6.44 -4.53
C ASP A 229 -1.23 6.10 -6.04
N GLY A 230 -1.56 4.85 -6.34
CA GLY A 230 -1.76 4.37 -7.71
C GLY A 230 -0.51 3.83 -8.40
N GLU A 231 0.63 3.84 -7.73
CA GLU A 231 1.88 3.35 -8.30
C GLU A 231 2.34 2.06 -7.61
N PRO A 232 2.68 1.01 -8.37
CA PRO A 232 3.26 -0.18 -7.79
C PRO A 232 4.68 0.12 -7.29
N VAL A 233 4.92 -0.16 -6.01
CA VAL A 233 6.18 0.13 -5.31
C VAL A 233 7.01 -1.10 -4.98
N ALA A 234 6.36 -2.26 -4.84
CA ALA A 234 7.01 -3.54 -4.55
C ALA A 234 6.21 -4.70 -5.13
N ALA A 235 6.88 -5.83 -5.36
CA ALA A 235 6.21 -7.03 -5.87
C ALA A 235 6.88 -8.32 -5.38
N ILE A 236 6.05 -9.33 -5.10
CA ILE A 236 6.45 -10.69 -4.72
C ILE A 236 5.83 -11.67 -5.71
N ARG A 237 6.63 -12.62 -6.21
CA ARG A 237 6.13 -13.81 -6.90
C ARG A 237 5.78 -14.85 -5.85
N THR A 238 4.54 -15.35 -5.84
CA THR A 238 4.04 -16.30 -4.84
C THR A 238 4.16 -17.76 -5.26
N ASN A 239 4.60 -18.05 -6.48
CA ASN A 239 4.73 -19.41 -7.03
C ASN A 239 3.43 -20.23 -6.91
N ASN A 240 2.29 -19.58 -6.92
CA ASN A 240 0.97 -20.21 -6.69
C ASN A 240 0.90 -20.99 -5.37
N SER A 241 1.52 -20.45 -4.31
CA SER A 241 1.59 -21.11 -3.00
C SER A 241 0.49 -20.65 -2.03
N ILE A 242 -0.25 -19.59 -2.37
CA ILE A 242 -1.28 -19.00 -1.52
C ILE A 242 -2.65 -19.25 -2.14
N HIS A 243 -3.55 -19.83 -1.36
CA HIS A 243 -4.87 -20.24 -1.80
C HIS A 243 -5.96 -19.77 -0.82
N GLY A 244 -7.20 -20.04 -1.20
CA GLY A 244 -8.35 -19.73 -0.34
C GLY A 244 -8.81 -18.28 -0.46
N LYS A 245 -9.55 -17.86 0.55
CA LYS A 245 -10.04 -16.50 0.71
C LYS A 245 -9.30 -15.82 1.85
N THR A 246 -9.38 -14.51 1.90
CA THR A 246 -8.76 -13.69 2.94
C THR A 246 -9.78 -12.86 3.67
N ASP A 247 -9.59 -12.65 4.96
CA ASP A 247 -10.18 -11.53 5.69
C ASP A 247 -9.33 -10.26 5.49
N ILE A 248 -9.93 -9.11 5.80
CA ILE A 248 -9.30 -7.80 5.72
C ILE A 248 -9.15 -7.25 7.13
N ARG A 249 -8.00 -6.67 7.44
CA ARG A 249 -7.67 -6.21 8.78
C ARG A 249 -7.11 -4.80 8.77
N PHE A 250 -7.55 -4.00 9.74
CA PHE A 250 -6.95 -2.73 10.11
C PHE A 250 -6.61 -2.74 11.58
N SER A 251 -5.37 -2.40 11.90
CA SER A 251 -4.93 -2.37 13.29
C SER A 251 -3.94 -1.26 13.57
N THR A 252 -3.92 -0.81 14.81
CA THR A 252 -2.82 -0.04 15.36
C THR A 252 -2.23 -0.77 16.56
N ALA A 253 -0.91 -0.64 16.76
CA ALA A 253 -0.22 -1.17 17.94
C ALA A 253 1.04 -0.37 18.23
N LEU A 254 1.33 -0.15 19.52
CA LEU A 254 2.61 0.42 19.92
C LEU A 254 3.69 -0.66 19.90
N MET A 255 4.79 -0.40 19.21
CA MET A 255 5.86 -1.36 18.96
C MET A 255 7.19 -0.67 18.73
N ASP A 256 8.25 -1.16 19.35
CA ASP A 256 9.59 -0.58 19.24
C ASP A 256 10.16 -0.61 17.81
N TYR A 257 9.76 -1.58 16.99
CA TYR A 257 10.23 -1.64 15.61
C TYR A 257 9.57 -0.59 14.69
N ALA A 258 8.44 0.01 15.13
CA ALA A 258 7.80 1.12 14.42
C ALA A 258 8.39 2.48 14.79
N GLY A 259 9.37 2.50 15.73
CA GLY A 259 10.04 3.70 16.20
C GLY A 259 9.98 3.86 17.71
N LYS A 260 10.43 5.01 18.21
CA LYS A 260 10.43 5.29 19.64
C LYS A 260 9.04 5.63 20.12
N ILE A 261 8.48 4.80 21.02
CA ILE A 261 7.20 5.05 21.65
C ILE A 261 7.29 6.31 22.53
N PRO A 262 6.46 7.36 22.29
CA PRO A 262 6.47 8.57 23.13
C PRO A 262 5.83 8.31 24.50
N ASP A 263 6.08 9.20 25.45
CA ASP A 263 5.52 9.09 26.80
C ASP A 263 4.00 9.30 26.82
N HIS A 264 3.45 9.99 25.81
CA HIS A 264 2.04 10.36 25.68
C HIS A 264 1.52 10.11 24.25
N PRO A 265 1.31 8.83 23.85
CA PRO A 265 0.78 8.47 22.52
C PRO A 265 -0.76 8.61 22.42
N GLU A 266 -1.46 8.87 23.52
CA GLU A 266 -2.91 9.05 23.53
C GLU A 266 -3.35 10.27 22.71
N GLY A 267 -4.50 10.14 22.04
CA GLY A 267 -5.04 11.19 21.20
C GLY A 267 -4.58 11.14 19.74
N HIS A 268 -3.57 10.30 19.42
CA HIS A 268 -3.11 10.08 18.07
C HIS A 268 -3.83 8.87 17.44
N HIS A 269 -4.29 9.00 16.21
CA HIS A 269 -5.19 8.04 15.60
C HIS A 269 -4.78 7.73 14.15
N MET A 270 -4.96 6.46 13.76
CA MET A 270 -5.04 6.08 12.36
C MET A 270 -6.46 6.33 11.85
N TYR A 271 -6.57 6.82 10.61
CA TYR A 271 -7.83 7.03 9.92
C TYR A 271 -7.88 6.20 8.65
N VAL A 272 -9.00 5.50 8.43
CA VAL A 272 -9.32 4.82 7.16
C VAL A 272 -10.57 5.45 6.59
N LYS A 273 -10.43 6.18 5.49
CA LYS A 273 -11.53 6.92 4.86
C LYS A 273 -12.42 6.00 4.04
N THR A 274 -11.80 5.15 3.22
CA THR A 274 -12.50 4.22 2.35
C THR A 274 -11.76 2.90 2.26
N LEU A 275 -12.50 1.85 1.93
CA LEU A 275 -11.96 0.56 1.49
C LEU A 275 -12.77 0.10 0.29
N ARG A 276 -12.11 -0.43 -0.73
CA ARG A 276 -12.73 -1.15 -1.85
C ARG A 276 -12.00 -2.44 -2.15
N VAL A 277 -12.77 -3.43 -2.57
CA VAL A 277 -12.30 -4.73 -3.03
C VAL A 277 -12.86 -4.98 -4.42
N LEU A 278 -11.99 -5.19 -5.38
CA LEU A 278 -12.32 -5.51 -6.76
C LEU A 278 -11.87 -6.94 -7.07
N PRO A 279 -12.70 -7.75 -7.76
CA PRO A 279 -12.34 -9.12 -8.08
C PRO A 279 -11.21 -9.15 -9.12
N LEU A 280 -10.48 -10.26 -9.16
CA LEU A 280 -9.48 -10.51 -10.20
C LEU A 280 -10.18 -10.49 -11.58
N GLN A 281 -9.59 -9.76 -12.53
CA GLN A 281 -10.05 -9.65 -13.92
C GLN A 281 -9.36 -10.65 -14.83
#